data_d0e981dfe76d6c5964de72588e61c4a7
#
_entry.id   d0e981dfe76d6c5964de72588e61c4a7
#
_cell.length_a   1.000
_cell.length_b   1.000
_cell.length_c   1.000
_cell.angle_alpha   90.00
_cell.angle_beta   90.00
_cell.angle_gamma   90.00
#
_symmetry.space_group_name_H-M   'P 1'
#
loop_
_entity.id
_entity.type
_entity.pdbx_description
1 polymer ?
#
loop_
_entity_poly.entity_id
_entity_poly.type
_entity_poly.pdbx_seq_one_letter_code
_entity_poly.pdbx_strand_id
1 'polypeptide(L)'
;GHTDGFDFMNIVGDYAPLRSLMATKLNCHKENVIDSLSTYYQKLRKQNKFLVIVVDEFGKILEHAANNNPERELYFLQKLSEFVNVPSRNIILLTTLHQNFGRYASKLSETQKNEWQKVKGRFQEIVFAEPVEQLLYLTAKQIDSHRSLSKSEKVRFRHLLFMTLD
;
A
#
# COMPACT_ATOMS: atom_id res chain seq x y z
N GLY A 1 3.55 -24.58 7.48
CA GLY A 1 2.47 -25.30 6.81
C GLY A 1 2.54 -25.06 5.31
N HIS A 2 2.21 -26.06 4.52
CA HIS A 2 2.08 -25.89 3.06
C HIS A 2 0.78 -25.14 2.77
N THR A 3 0.83 -24.20 1.81
CA THR A 3 -0.36 -23.55 1.25
C THR A 3 -0.57 -24.03 -0.19
N ASP A 4 -1.83 -24.18 -0.60
CA ASP A 4 -2.19 -24.60 -1.97
C ASP A 4 -2.26 -23.41 -2.93
N GLY A 5 -1.86 -22.22 -2.47
CA GLY A 5 -1.72 -21.03 -3.29
C GLY A 5 -2.10 -19.74 -2.59
N PHE A 6 -2.05 -18.67 -3.36
CA PHE A 6 -2.35 -17.32 -2.91
C PHE A 6 -3.58 -16.79 -3.65
N ASP A 7 -4.37 -16.00 -2.96
CA ASP A 7 -5.45 -15.22 -3.53
C ASP A 7 -5.20 -13.75 -3.27
N PHE A 8 -5.34 -12.91 -4.31
CA PHE A 8 -4.97 -11.50 -4.26
C PHE A 8 -6.20 -10.60 -4.32
N MET A 9 -6.33 -9.73 -3.33
CA MET A 9 -7.30 -8.65 -3.32
C MET A 9 -6.58 -7.32 -3.57
N ASN A 10 -6.55 -6.88 -4.83
CA ASN A 10 -5.87 -5.65 -5.22
C ASN A 10 -6.85 -4.46 -5.15
N ILE A 11 -6.44 -3.41 -4.44
CA ILE A 11 -7.15 -2.14 -4.27
C ILE A 11 -6.18 -1.03 -4.70
N VAL A 12 -6.61 -0.17 -5.60
CA VAL A 12 -5.89 1.07 -5.92
C VAL A 12 -6.48 2.18 -5.08
N GLY A 13 -5.64 2.83 -4.30
CA GLY A 13 -6.03 3.95 -3.44
C GLY A 13 -6.49 5.15 -4.25
N ASP A 14 -7.55 5.75 -3.78
CA ASP A 14 -8.07 7.02 -4.27
C ASP A 14 -8.34 7.94 -3.07
N TYR A 15 -8.68 9.20 -3.31
CA TYR A 15 -9.08 10.14 -2.25
C TYR A 15 -10.49 9.79 -1.76
N ALA A 16 -10.59 8.63 -1.10
CA ALA A 16 -11.82 8.02 -0.64
C ALA A 16 -11.57 7.14 0.60
N PRO A 17 -12.60 6.83 1.39
CA PRO A 17 -12.48 5.90 2.51
C PRO A 17 -12.06 4.50 2.05
N LEU A 18 -11.03 3.91 2.70
CA LEU A 18 -10.63 2.51 2.41
C LEU A 18 -11.80 1.55 2.53
N ARG A 19 -12.66 1.78 3.54
CA ARG A 19 -13.87 0.99 3.74
C ARG A 19 -14.79 0.97 2.51
N SER A 20 -14.92 2.10 1.80
CA SER A 20 -15.73 2.18 0.58
C SER A 20 -15.11 1.40 -0.57
N LEU A 21 -13.79 1.50 -0.75
CA LEU A 21 -13.06 0.77 -1.79
C LEU A 21 -13.16 -0.75 -1.53
N MET A 22 -12.97 -1.17 -0.30
CA MET A 22 -13.13 -2.58 0.09
C MET A 22 -14.57 -3.08 -0.08
N ALA A 23 -15.58 -2.27 0.27
CA ALA A 23 -16.99 -2.62 0.09
C ALA A 23 -17.33 -2.90 -1.38
N THR A 24 -16.83 -2.05 -2.28
CA THR A 24 -16.95 -2.28 -3.73
C THR A 24 -16.28 -3.58 -4.15
N LYS A 25 -15.08 -3.85 -3.67
CA LYS A 25 -14.31 -5.05 -4.02
C LYS A 25 -14.97 -6.34 -3.52
N LEU A 26 -15.57 -6.29 -2.34
CA LEU A 26 -16.28 -7.41 -1.70
C LEU A 26 -17.75 -7.51 -2.11
N ASN A 27 -18.24 -6.56 -2.90
CA ASN A 27 -19.67 -6.44 -3.28
C ASN A 27 -20.59 -6.48 -2.05
N CYS A 28 -20.33 -5.59 -1.08
CA CYS A 28 -21.09 -5.54 0.17
C CYS A 28 -21.36 -4.09 0.60
N HIS A 29 -22.20 -3.91 1.61
CA HIS A 29 -22.38 -2.62 2.27
C HIS A 29 -21.14 -2.22 3.08
N LYS A 30 -20.87 -0.91 3.17
CA LYS A 30 -19.70 -0.34 3.88
C LYS A 30 -19.61 -0.76 5.35
N GLU A 31 -20.76 -0.96 5.99
CA GLU A 31 -20.88 -1.37 7.40
C GLU A 31 -20.45 -2.84 7.60
N ASN A 32 -20.56 -3.65 6.57
CA ASN A 32 -20.37 -5.11 6.64
C ASN A 32 -19.00 -5.56 6.08
N VAL A 33 -18.08 -4.64 5.82
CA VAL A 33 -16.79 -4.96 5.15
C VAL A 33 -15.99 -6.00 5.92
N ILE A 34 -15.86 -5.87 7.24
CA ILE A 34 -15.08 -6.83 8.05
C ILE A 34 -15.74 -8.22 8.07
N ASP A 35 -17.07 -8.28 8.19
CA ASP A 35 -17.80 -9.56 8.17
C ASP A 35 -17.74 -10.23 6.79
N SER A 36 -17.88 -9.43 5.73
CA SER A 36 -17.74 -9.91 4.36
C SER A 36 -16.32 -10.40 4.07
N LEU A 37 -15.30 -9.67 4.55
CA LEU A 37 -13.90 -10.09 4.47
C LEU A 37 -13.67 -11.39 5.25
N SER A 38 -14.27 -11.51 6.42
CA SER A 38 -14.22 -12.74 7.21
C SER A 38 -14.83 -13.92 6.46
N THR A 39 -16.01 -13.74 5.87
CA THR A 39 -16.68 -14.77 5.07
C THR A 39 -15.85 -15.15 3.85
N TYR A 40 -15.28 -14.17 3.16
CA TYR A 40 -14.36 -14.38 2.03
C TYR A 40 -13.13 -15.18 2.44
N TYR A 41 -12.47 -14.79 3.52
CA TYR A 41 -11.32 -15.50 4.07
C TYR A 41 -11.65 -16.93 4.48
N GLN A 42 -12.82 -17.19 5.09
CA GLN A 42 -13.22 -18.57 5.47
C GLN A 42 -13.34 -19.49 4.26
N LYS A 43 -13.77 -18.98 3.10
CA LYS A 43 -13.79 -19.76 1.85
C LYS A 43 -12.37 -20.12 1.40
N LEU A 44 -11.44 -19.17 1.47
CA LEU A 44 -10.03 -19.39 1.11
C LEU A 44 -9.34 -20.35 2.08
N ARG A 45 -9.61 -20.23 3.36
CA ARG A 45 -9.09 -21.13 4.40
C ARG A 45 -9.48 -22.59 4.15
N LYS A 46 -10.74 -22.84 3.73
CA LYS A 46 -11.19 -24.20 3.35
C LYS A 46 -10.44 -24.74 2.13
N GLN A 47 -9.90 -23.89 1.29
CA GLN A 47 -9.06 -24.21 0.13
C GLN A 47 -7.56 -24.19 0.46
N ASN A 48 -7.19 -24.08 1.74
CA ASN A 48 -5.79 -23.93 2.21
C ASN A 48 -5.02 -22.81 1.48
N LYS A 49 -5.71 -21.71 1.12
CA LYS A 49 -5.11 -20.55 0.43
C LYS A 49 -4.77 -19.43 1.38
N PHE A 50 -3.74 -18.70 1.02
CA PHE A 50 -3.29 -17.46 1.67
C PHE A 50 -3.99 -16.25 1.03
N LEU A 51 -4.49 -15.33 1.82
CA LEU A 51 -5.05 -14.07 1.32
C LEU A 51 -3.99 -12.97 1.37
N VAL A 52 -3.74 -12.33 0.24
CA VAL A 52 -2.88 -11.15 0.14
C VAL A 52 -3.73 -9.96 -0.28
N ILE A 53 -3.92 -9.01 0.65
CA ILE A 53 -4.61 -7.75 0.38
C ILE A 53 -3.54 -6.72 0.03
N VAL A 54 -3.60 -6.18 -1.18
CA VAL A 54 -2.68 -5.13 -1.65
C VAL A 54 -3.45 -3.83 -1.79
N VAL A 55 -3.00 -2.79 -1.11
CA VAL A 55 -3.52 -1.43 -1.24
C VAL A 55 -2.41 -0.55 -1.79
N ASP A 56 -2.43 -0.36 -3.10
CA ASP A 56 -1.52 0.57 -3.77
C ASP A 56 -1.96 2.01 -3.56
N GLU A 57 -1.04 2.97 -3.57
CA GLU A 57 -1.31 4.39 -3.32
C GLU A 57 -2.08 4.66 -2.00
N PHE A 58 -1.79 3.89 -0.96
CA PHE A 58 -2.46 4.01 0.33
C PHE A 58 -2.38 5.42 0.94
N GLY A 59 -1.39 6.21 0.54
CA GLY A 59 -1.26 7.61 0.94
C GLY A 59 -2.48 8.48 0.65
N LYS A 60 -3.14 8.29 -0.48
CA LYS A 60 -4.37 9.02 -0.83
C LYS A 60 -5.51 8.73 0.14
N ILE A 61 -5.62 7.48 0.57
CA ILE A 61 -6.61 7.05 1.57
C ILE A 61 -6.30 7.69 2.92
N LEU A 62 -5.03 7.74 3.32
CA LEU A 62 -4.60 8.37 4.57
C LEU A 62 -4.83 9.89 4.56
N GLU A 63 -4.59 10.55 3.43
CA GLU A 63 -4.90 11.98 3.24
C GLU A 63 -6.41 12.23 3.36
N HIS A 64 -7.23 11.39 2.74
CA HIS A 64 -8.67 11.46 2.90
C HIS A 64 -9.08 11.28 4.37
N ALA A 65 -8.53 10.26 5.04
CA ALA A 65 -8.82 9.98 6.45
C ALA A 65 -8.45 11.16 7.35
N ALA A 66 -7.30 11.80 7.14
CA ALA A 66 -6.87 12.95 7.93
C ALA A 66 -7.75 14.19 7.75
N ASN A 67 -8.36 14.38 6.58
CA ASN A 67 -9.16 15.55 6.25
C ASN A 67 -10.68 15.34 6.40
N ASN A 68 -11.14 14.09 6.46
CA ASN A 68 -12.57 13.75 6.44
C ASN A 68 -12.89 12.71 7.52
N ASN A 69 -13.32 13.17 8.69
CA ASN A 69 -13.70 12.30 9.81
C ASN A 69 -12.62 11.28 10.21
N PRO A 70 -11.45 11.77 10.69
CA PRO A 70 -10.29 10.92 11.00
C PRO A 70 -10.61 9.82 12.01
N GLU A 71 -11.48 10.05 12.98
CA GLU A 71 -11.83 9.07 14.01
C GLU A 71 -12.51 7.82 13.41
N ARG A 72 -13.44 8.02 12.49
CA ARG A 72 -14.16 6.92 11.82
C ARG A 72 -13.23 6.12 10.92
N GLU A 73 -12.36 6.80 10.18
CA GLU A 73 -11.42 6.15 9.26
C GLU A 73 -10.32 5.40 10.03
N LEU A 74 -9.79 6.00 11.09
CA LEU A 74 -8.82 5.35 11.97
C LEU A 74 -9.41 4.13 12.67
N TYR A 75 -10.65 4.22 13.15
CA TYR A 75 -11.33 3.07 13.73
C TYR A 75 -11.44 1.90 12.75
N PHE A 76 -11.77 2.18 11.47
CA PHE A 76 -11.83 1.13 10.46
C PHE A 76 -10.44 0.52 10.18
N LEU A 77 -9.40 1.35 10.03
CA LEU A 77 -8.02 0.89 9.86
C LEU A 77 -7.55 0.03 11.04
N GLN A 78 -7.92 0.42 12.25
CA GLN A 78 -7.65 -0.35 13.45
C GLN A 78 -8.31 -1.73 13.37
N LYS A 79 -9.62 -1.78 13.09
CA LYS A 79 -10.37 -3.04 12.96
C LYS A 79 -9.81 -3.94 11.86
N LEU A 80 -9.45 -3.37 10.72
CA LEU A 80 -8.83 -4.12 9.63
C LEU A 80 -7.47 -4.70 10.04
N SER A 81 -6.62 -3.89 10.67
CA SER A 81 -5.30 -4.35 11.14
C SER A 81 -5.42 -5.42 12.23
N GLU A 82 -6.36 -5.29 13.16
CA GLU A 82 -6.66 -6.32 14.15
C GLU A 82 -7.15 -7.62 13.48
N PHE A 83 -7.99 -7.50 12.48
CA PHE A 83 -8.47 -8.66 11.71
C PHE A 83 -7.33 -9.39 11.00
N VAL A 84 -6.43 -8.66 10.36
CA VAL A 84 -5.30 -9.23 9.61
C VAL A 84 -4.25 -9.84 10.54
N ASN A 85 -3.93 -9.16 11.65
CA ASN A 85 -2.84 -9.54 12.55
C ASN A 85 -3.15 -10.70 13.50
N VAL A 86 -4.23 -11.43 13.29
CA VAL A 86 -4.51 -12.65 14.09
C VAL A 86 -3.53 -13.75 13.67
N PRO A 87 -2.68 -14.28 14.57
CA PRO A 87 -1.60 -15.22 14.21
C PRO A 87 -2.06 -16.51 13.54
N SER A 88 -3.30 -16.92 13.76
CA SER A 88 -3.88 -18.13 13.15
C SER A 88 -4.47 -17.90 11.76
N ARG A 89 -4.38 -16.69 11.22
CA ARG A 89 -4.88 -16.34 9.90
C ARG A 89 -3.75 -16.25 8.90
N ASN A 90 -3.95 -16.88 7.76
CA ASN A 90 -3.05 -16.79 6.61
C ASN A 90 -3.43 -15.56 5.76
N ILE A 91 -3.24 -14.37 6.31
CA ILE A 91 -3.56 -13.08 5.65
C ILE A 91 -2.36 -12.15 5.76
N ILE A 92 -2.05 -11.46 4.68
CA ILE A 92 -1.10 -10.34 4.66
C ILE A 92 -1.82 -9.11 4.09
N LEU A 93 -1.62 -7.96 4.72
CA LEU A 93 -1.99 -6.64 4.19
C LEU A 93 -0.71 -5.91 3.80
N LEU A 94 -0.55 -5.64 2.51
CA LEU A 94 0.53 -4.85 1.94
C LEU A 94 0.00 -3.49 1.50
N THR A 95 0.68 -2.43 1.88
CA THR A 95 0.31 -1.06 1.48
C THR A 95 1.53 -0.33 0.94
N THR A 96 1.37 0.46 -0.12
CA THR A 96 2.43 1.30 -0.65
C THR A 96 2.21 2.76 -0.26
N LEU A 97 3.30 3.45 0.10
CA LEU A 97 3.30 4.85 0.52
C LEU A 97 4.45 5.60 -0.16
N HIS A 98 4.19 6.83 -0.61
CA HIS A 98 5.23 7.72 -1.15
C HIS A 98 6.00 8.49 -0.07
N GLN A 99 5.48 8.52 1.15
CA GLN A 99 6.10 9.16 2.32
C GLN A 99 5.78 8.35 3.57
N ASN A 100 6.52 8.56 4.66
CA ASN A 100 6.28 7.79 5.87
C ASN A 100 4.87 8.05 6.43
N PHE A 101 4.31 7.05 7.10
CA PHE A 101 2.95 7.05 7.63
C PHE A 101 2.65 8.25 8.55
N GLY A 102 3.62 8.68 9.34
CA GLY A 102 3.45 9.79 10.29
C GLY A 102 3.23 11.16 9.62
N ARG A 103 3.72 11.36 8.39
CA ARG A 103 3.54 12.64 7.69
C ARG A 103 2.08 12.95 7.36
N TYR A 104 1.26 11.94 7.13
CA TYR A 104 -0.17 12.12 6.87
C TYR A 104 -0.94 12.64 8.09
N ALA A 105 -0.39 12.47 9.29
CA ALA A 105 -0.98 12.95 10.56
C ALA A 105 -0.65 14.41 10.90
N SER A 106 0.09 15.13 10.08
CA SER A 106 0.62 16.47 10.40
C SER A 106 -0.45 17.50 10.77
N LYS A 107 -1.65 17.39 10.19
CA LYS A 107 -2.77 18.33 10.41
C LYS A 107 -3.75 17.87 11.49
N LEU A 108 -3.54 16.73 12.11
CA LEU A 108 -4.42 16.18 13.13
C LEU A 108 -4.21 16.85 14.49
N SER A 109 -5.25 16.87 15.32
CA SER A 109 -5.14 17.23 16.73
C SER A 109 -4.27 16.22 17.49
N GLU A 110 -3.77 16.59 18.67
CA GLU A 110 -2.93 15.69 19.47
C GLU A 110 -3.66 14.37 19.83
N THR A 111 -4.95 14.43 20.16
CA THR A 111 -5.75 13.23 20.43
C THR A 111 -5.81 12.32 19.21
N GLN A 112 -6.07 12.89 18.04
CA GLN A 112 -6.13 12.14 16.78
C GLN A 112 -4.75 11.58 16.37
N LYS A 113 -3.66 12.33 16.62
CA LYS A 113 -2.29 11.84 16.41
C LYS A 113 -1.97 10.61 17.27
N ASN A 114 -2.44 10.58 18.50
CA ASN A 114 -2.27 9.43 19.39
C ASN A 114 -2.98 8.19 18.83
N GLU A 115 -4.21 8.33 18.34
CA GLU A 115 -4.92 7.22 17.68
C GLU A 115 -4.22 6.79 16.39
N TRP A 116 -3.70 7.75 15.61
CA TRP A 116 -2.91 7.49 14.41
C TRP A 116 -1.66 6.66 14.71
N GLN A 117 -0.95 6.99 15.79
CA GLN A 117 0.23 6.22 16.22
C GLN A 117 -0.12 4.79 16.63
N LYS A 118 -1.28 4.56 17.24
CA LYS A 118 -1.75 3.20 17.55
C LYS A 118 -1.99 2.38 16.29
N VAL A 119 -2.59 2.98 15.25
CA VAL A 119 -2.76 2.33 13.95
C VAL A 119 -1.41 2.06 13.31
N LYS A 120 -0.53 3.07 13.26
CA LYS A 120 0.84 2.93 12.73
C LYS A 120 1.59 1.78 13.40
N GLY A 121 1.51 1.65 14.72
CA GLY A 121 2.19 0.60 15.48
C GLY A 121 1.77 -0.84 15.13
N ARG A 122 0.69 -1.01 14.36
CA ARG A 122 0.25 -2.33 13.85
C ARG A 122 0.81 -2.68 12.46
N PHE A 123 1.48 -1.74 11.82
CA PHE A 123 2.14 -1.92 10.53
C PHE A 123 3.65 -2.00 10.71
N GLN A 124 4.27 -2.90 9.97
CA GLN A 124 5.73 -2.90 9.80
C GLN A 124 6.07 -2.05 8.59
N GLU A 125 6.82 -0.97 8.81
CA GLU A 125 7.27 -0.08 7.73
C GLU A 125 8.60 -0.61 7.17
N ILE A 126 8.63 -0.83 5.85
CA ILE A 126 9.83 -1.19 5.11
C ILE A 126 10.14 -0.04 4.17
N VAL A 127 11.28 0.59 4.38
CA VAL A 127 11.73 1.71 3.54
C VAL A 127 12.56 1.17 2.39
N PHE A 128 12.10 1.44 1.17
CA PHE A 128 12.89 1.21 -0.05
C PHE A 128 13.64 2.50 -0.37
N ALA A 129 14.92 2.52 -0.08
CA ALA A 129 15.82 3.62 -0.42
C ALA A 129 16.90 3.08 -1.37
N GLU A 130 16.59 3.08 -2.66
CA GLU A 130 17.59 2.75 -3.68
C GLU A 130 18.51 3.97 -3.88
N PRO A 131 19.84 3.76 -3.95
CA PRO A 131 20.78 4.81 -4.34
C PRO A 131 20.40 5.39 -5.72
N VAL A 132 20.48 6.70 -5.85
CA VAL A 132 20.12 7.41 -7.10
C VAL A 132 20.87 6.83 -8.30
N GLU A 133 22.11 6.43 -8.11
CA GLU A 133 22.95 5.81 -9.14
C GLU A 133 22.36 4.49 -9.65
N GLN A 134 21.78 3.67 -8.77
CA GLN A 134 21.12 2.42 -9.17
C GLN A 134 19.84 2.69 -9.94
N LEU A 135 19.02 3.66 -9.51
CA LEU A 135 17.81 4.07 -10.24
C LEU A 135 18.14 4.60 -11.63
N LEU A 136 19.18 5.42 -11.75
CA LEU A 136 19.67 5.94 -13.03
C LEU A 136 20.22 4.83 -13.92
N TYR A 137 20.97 3.87 -13.36
CA TYR A 137 21.46 2.71 -14.10
C TYR A 137 20.32 1.85 -14.64
N LEU A 138 19.33 1.54 -13.81
CA LEU A 138 18.14 0.75 -14.21
C LEU A 138 17.33 1.47 -15.29
N THR A 139 17.12 2.79 -15.14
CA THR A 139 16.43 3.61 -16.12
C THR A 139 17.17 3.63 -17.45
N ALA A 140 18.49 3.84 -17.44
CA ALA A 140 19.31 3.81 -18.64
C ALA A 140 19.26 2.44 -19.33
N LYS A 141 19.35 1.35 -18.56
CA LYS A 141 19.25 -0.03 -19.08
C LYS A 141 17.89 -0.31 -19.71
N GLN A 142 16.80 0.19 -19.09
CA GLN A 142 15.45 0.03 -19.64
C GLN A 142 15.28 0.78 -20.97
N ILE A 143 15.80 2.00 -21.08
CA ILE A 143 15.79 2.78 -22.32
C ILE A 143 16.63 2.09 -23.41
N ASP A 144 17.80 1.59 -23.07
CA ASP A 144 18.66 0.84 -24.01
C ASP A 144 18.02 -0.44 -24.53
N SER A 145 17.16 -1.09 -23.73
CA SER A 145 16.45 -2.32 -24.11
C SER A 145 15.23 -2.09 -25.00
N HIS A 146 14.58 -0.93 -24.88
CA HIS A 146 13.31 -0.63 -25.58
C HIS A 146 13.45 0.30 -26.80
N ARG A 147 14.60 0.95 -27.00
CA ARG A 147 14.86 1.83 -28.14
C ARG A 147 16.19 1.55 -28.77
N SER A 148 16.22 1.35 -30.09
CA SER A 148 17.45 1.42 -30.88
C SER A 148 17.90 2.89 -30.98
N LEU A 149 18.44 3.44 -29.89
CA LEU A 149 19.02 4.78 -29.88
C LEU A 149 20.29 4.77 -30.76
N SER A 150 20.44 5.78 -31.60
CA SER A 150 21.68 6.02 -32.35
C SER A 150 22.87 6.25 -31.41
N LYS A 151 24.08 6.04 -31.89
CA LYS A 151 25.30 6.20 -31.09
C LYS A 151 25.43 7.62 -30.50
N SER A 152 25.00 8.65 -31.24
CA SER A 152 24.99 10.03 -30.80
C SER A 152 23.95 10.32 -29.70
N GLU A 153 22.77 9.73 -29.78
CA GLU A 153 21.73 9.87 -28.75
C GLU A 153 22.14 9.19 -27.44
N LYS A 154 22.81 8.03 -27.50
CA LYS A 154 23.34 7.34 -26.31
C LYS A 154 24.40 8.19 -25.60
N VAL A 155 25.28 8.84 -26.33
CA VAL A 155 26.30 9.74 -25.75
C VAL A 155 25.65 10.96 -25.10
N ARG A 156 24.66 11.58 -25.76
CA ARG A 156 23.95 12.76 -25.24
C ARG A 156 23.15 12.43 -23.99
N PHE A 157 22.52 11.24 -23.95
CA PHE A 157 21.76 10.80 -22.82
C PHE A 157 22.64 10.49 -21.59
N ARG A 158 23.80 9.84 -21.81
CA ARG A 158 24.79 9.65 -20.75
C ARG A 158 25.28 10.98 -20.16
N HIS A 159 25.54 11.95 -21.01
CA HIS A 159 26.00 13.28 -20.57
C HIS A 159 24.96 13.99 -19.69
N LEU A 160 23.68 13.92 -20.07
CA LEU A 160 22.58 14.47 -19.27
C LEU A 160 22.44 13.76 -17.91
N LEU A 161 22.57 12.44 -17.85
CA LEU A 161 22.54 11.68 -16.60
C LEU A 161 23.68 12.04 -15.64
N PHE A 162 24.88 12.33 -16.15
CA PHE A 162 26.01 12.73 -15.30
C PHE A 162 25.92 14.19 -14.83
N MET A 163 25.24 15.08 -15.55
CA MET A 163 25.07 16.48 -15.15
C MET A 163 23.97 16.71 -14.10
N THR A 164 23.13 15.70 -13.80
CA THR A 164 22.11 15.78 -12.74
C THR A 164 22.57 15.23 -11.41
N LEU A 165 23.84 14.81 -11.29
CA LEU A 165 24.46 14.22 -10.09
C LEU A 165 25.37 15.20 -9.31
N ASP A 166 25.57 16.42 -9.81
CA ASP A 166 26.21 17.55 -9.13
C ASP A 166 25.13 18.54 -8.58
#